data_952b64bc0afa233ff6c8eb5e62fc00c5
#
_entry.id   952b64bc0afa233ff6c8eb5e62fc00c5
#
_cell.length_a   1.000
_cell.length_b   1.000
_cell.length_c   1.000
_cell.angle_alpha   90.00
_cell.angle_beta   90.00
_cell.angle_gamma   90.00
#
_symmetry.space_group_name_H-M   'P 1'
#
loop_
_entity.id
_entity.type
_entity.pdbx_description
1 polymer ?
#
loop_
_entity_poly.entity_id
_entity_poly.type
_entity_poly.pdbx_seq_one_letter_code
_entity_poly.pdbx_strand_id
1 'polypeptide(L)'
;MRLKNSSIKSTFLFWLVALSCSSSVSQKRILPGALLQDQYISLLIEKKVGVVAHQASLIPKSNSSQHLVDFLLYNNIDIQSIFAPEHGFRGTADAGENVKDQVDSKTGIQIISLHGINKKPKVEQLNGIEIMIFDLQDVGVRFFTYLSTLHYVMEACAENDIPMIILDRPNPNLNYVDGPVMELSLIHI
;
A
#
# COMPACT_ATOMS: atom_id res chain seq x y z
N MET A 1 -59.80 13.38 46.49
CA MET A 1 -58.32 13.47 46.38
C MET A 1 -57.87 12.69 45.15
N ARG A 2 -57.65 13.38 44.01
CA ARG A 2 -57.26 12.79 42.72
C ARG A 2 -55.78 13.10 42.49
N LEU A 3 -54.93 12.11 42.61
CA LEU A 3 -53.49 12.18 42.33
C LEU A 3 -53.24 12.08 40.83
N LYS A 4 -52.47 13.04 40.31
CA LYS A 4 -52.05 13.15 38.92
C LYS A 4 -51.06 12.02 38.52
N ASN A 5 -51.51 11.12 37.69
CA ASN A 5 -50.70 10.03 37.11
C ASN A 5 -50.15 10.37 35.71
N SER A 6 -49.76 11.61 35.40
CA SER A 6 -49.34 12.02 34.06
C SER A 6 -47.82 12.17 33.89
N SER A 7 -47.05 12.22 34.99
CA SER A 7 -45.61 12.50 34.92
C SER A 7 -44.74 11.27 34.60
N ILE A 8 -45.18 10.07 35.04
CA ILE A 8 -44.39 8.84 34.94
C ILE A 8 -44.40 8.28 33.50
N LYS A 9 -45.50 8.46 32.76
CA LYS A 9 -45.60 7.95 31.39
C LYS A 9 -44.74 8.72 30.40
N SER A 10 -44.52 10.05 30.60
CA SER A 10 -43.72 10.88 29.74
C SER A 10 -42.21 10.62 29.90
N THR A 11 -41.72 10.39 31.11
CA THR A 11 -40.32 10.05 31.38
C THR A 11 -39.93 8.69 30.84
N PHE A 12 -40.84 7.69 30.92
CA PHE A 12 -40.56 6.35 30.38
C PHE A 12 -40.49 6.35 28.85
N LEU A 13 -41.30 7.16 28.19
CA LEU A 13 -41.26 7.30 26.72
C LEU A 13 -39.97 7.99 26.26
N PHE A 14 -39.45 8.96 26.99
CA PHE A 14 -38.19 9.64 26.69
C PHE A 14 -36.98 8.69 26.86
N TRP A 15 -36.99 7.80 27.83
CA TRP A 15 -35.96 6.78 28.03
C TRP A 15 -35.98 5.70 26.93
N LEU A 16 -37.14 5.31 26.47
CA LEU A 16 -37.27 4.33 25.38
C LEU A 16 -36.79 4.86 24.04
N VAL A 17 -36.97 6.16 23.74
CA VAL A 17 -36.46 6.80 22.53
C VAL A 17 -34.95 7.03 22.59
N ALA A 18 -34.40 7.27 23.79
CA ALA A 18 -32.94 7.40 23.96
C ALA A 18 -32.16 6.08 23.80
N LEU A 19 -32.79 4.94 24.11
CA LEU A 19 -32.17 3.62 23.91
C LEU A 19 -32.17 3.16 22.44
N SER A 20 -33.02 3.70 21.58
CA SER A 20 -33.10 3.27 20.18
C SER A 20 -32.15 4.01 19.24
N CYS A 21 -31.36 4.99 19.74
CA CYS A 21 -30.41 5.77 18.91
C CYS A 21 -28.94 5.27 18.99
N SER A 22 -28.68 4.12 19.57
CA SER A 22 -27.31 3.54 19.60
C SER A 22 -27.12 2.45 18.56
N SER A 23 -27.55 2.70 17.31
CA SER A 23 -26.98 1.94 16.21
C SER A 23 -25.55 2.46 16.00
N SER A 24 -24.59 1.86 16.69
CA SER A 24 -23.19 2.00 16.31
C SER A 24 -23.05 1.45 14.89
N VAL A 25 -23.03 2.35 13.90
CA VAL A 25 -22.58 2.00 12.57
C VAL A 25 -21.15 1.52 12.75
N SER A 26 -20.96 0.21 12.72
CA SER A 26 -19.64 -0.38 12.71
C SER A 26 -18.95 0.11 11.44
N GLN A 27 -18.14 1.15 11.59
CA GLN A 27 -17.37 1.68 10.48
C GLN A 27 -16.39 0.58 10.06
N LYS A 28 -16.66 -0.08 8.94
CA LYS A 28 -15.81 -1.13 8.39
C LYS A 28 -14.41 -0.54 8.21
N ARG A 29 -13.48 -0.97 9.05
CA ARG A 29 -12.09 -0.49 9.00
C ARG A 29 -11.47 -0.97 7.69
N ILE A 30 -11.03 -0.04 6.85
CA ILE A 30 -10.26 -0.34 5.65
C ILE A 30 -8.87 -0.77 6.09
N LEU A 31 -8.46 -1.97 5.71
CA LEU A 31 -7.14 -2.53 6.01
C LEU A 31 -6.24 -2.41 4.79
N PRO A 32 -4.96 -2.03 4.97
CA PRO A 32 -3.95 -2.19 3.91
C PRO A 32 -3.88 -3.63 3.40
N GLY A 33 -3.71 -3.81 2.09
CA GLY A 33 -3.61 -5.13 1.47
C GLY A 33 -2.53 -6.01 2.11
N ALA A 34 -1.42 -5.43 2.55
CA ALA A 34 -0.34 -6.13 3.25
C ALA A 34 -0.78 -6.81 4.56
N LEU A 35 -1.91 -6.39 5.18
CA LEU A 35 -2.49 -7.04 6.36
C LEU A 35 -3.39 -8.24 6.02
N LEU A 36 -3.77 -8.41 4.77
CA LEU A 36 -4.64 -9.49 4.31
C LEU A 36 -3.82 -10.74 3.94
N GLN A 37 -2.95 -11.18 4.85
CA GLN A 37 -1.93 -12.21 4.63
C GLN A 37 -2.51 -13.54 4.14
N ASP A 38 -3.66 -13.94 4.68
CA ASP A 38 -4.36 -15.18 4.30
C ASP A 38 -4.81 -15.18 2.82
N GLN A 39 -4.87 -14.00 2.18
CA GLN A 39 -5.32 -13.88 0.79
C GLN A 39 -4.18 -14.00 -0.22
N TYR A 40 -2.93 -13.69 0.17
CA TYR A 40 -1.84 -13.66 -0.81
C TYR A 40 -0.65 -14.58 -0.48
N ILE A 41 -0.39 -14.92 0.79
CA ILE A 41 0.79 -15.73 1.13
C ILE A 41 0.78 -17.10 0.42
N SER A 42 -0.38 -17.75 0.37
CA SER A 42 -0.50 -19.05 -0.31
C SER A 42 -0.20 -19.01 -1.81
N LEU A 43 -0.35 -17.84 -2.45
CA LEU A 43 -0.04 -17.63 -3.86
C LEU A 43 1.46 -17.48 -4.13
N LEU A 44 2.26 -17.26 -3.08
CA LEU A 44 3.69 -17.00 -3.15
C LEU A 44 4.54 -18.22 -2.78
N ILE A 45 3.93 -19.23 -2.14
CA ILE A 45 4.64 -20.45 -1.73
C ILE A 45 5.18 -21.15 -2.99
N GLU A 46 6.47 -21.58 -2.91
CA GLU A 46 7.20 -22.24 -4.00
C GLU A 46 7.35 -21.38 -5.27
N LYS A 47 7.16 -20.04 -5.16
CA LYS A 47 7.36 -19.09 -6.24
C LYS A 47 8.59 -18.23 -6.00
N LYS A 48 9.26 -17.89 -7.08
CA LYS A 48 10.31 -16.87 -7.11
C LYS A 48 9.69 -15.50 -7.24
N VAL A 49 9.80 -14.70 -6.18
CA VAL A 49 9.04 -13.45 -6.01
C VAL A 49 9.91 -12.23 -6.27
N GLY A 50 9.42 -11.30 -7.11
CA GLY A 50 9.90 -9.93 -7.17
C GLY A 50 9.05 -9.04 -6.26
N VAL A 51 9.67 -8.09 -5.55
CA VAL A 51 8.95 -7.21 -4.62
C VAL A 51 9.22 -5.76 -4.92
N VAL A 52 8.21 -4.99 -5.27
CA VAL A 52 8.28 -3.52 -5.37
C VAL A 52 7.91 -2.94 -4.02
N ALA A 53 8.87 -2.33 -3.33
CA ALA A 53 8.68 -1.83 -1.97
C ALA A 53 9.64 -0.68 -1.64
N HIS A 54 9.30 0.11 -0.62
CA HIS A 54 10.13 1.18 -0.08
C HIS A 54 10.04 1.21 1.47
N GLN A 55 10.68 2.18 2.12
CA GLN A 55 10.76 2.26 3.59
C GLN A 55 9.41 2.27 4.32
N ALA A 56 8.33 2.73 3.67
CA ALA A 56 6.99 2.75 4.26
C ALA A 56 6.16 1.49 3.93
N SER A 57 6.73 0.48 3.25
CA SER A 57 6.09 -0.83 3.05
C SER A 57 6.10 -1.63 4.34
N LEU A 58 5.36 -1.12 5.34
CA LEU A 58 5.33 -1.63 6.70
C LEU A 58 4.03 -2.36 7.01
N ILE A 59 4.15 -3.46 7.73
CA ILE A 59 3.05 -4.22 8.33
C ILE A 59 2.99 -3.84 9.81
N PRO A 60 1.95 -3.11 10.27
CA PRO A 60 1.81 -2.75 11.66
C PRO A 60 1.58 -3.98 12.54
N LYS A 61 2.24 -4.00 13.70
CA LYS A 61 2.07 -4.96 14.79
C LYS A 61 1.63 -4.20 16.05
N SER A 62 1.24 -4.89 17.11
CA SER A 62 0.71 -4.28 18.34
C SER A 62 1.61 -3.18 18.92
N ASN A 63 2.94 -3.36 18.94
CA ASN A 63 3.89 -2.41 19.53
C ASN A 63 5.05 -2.03 18.59
N SER A 64 4.99 -2.41 17.33
CA SER A 64 6.06 -2.19 16.35
C SER A 64 5.51 -2.23 14.94
N SER A 65 6.38 -2.11 13.95
CA SER A 65 6.08 -2.44 12.56
C SER A 65 7.17 -3.35 12.01
N GLN A 66 6.82 -4.18 11.05
CA GLN A 66 7.74 -5.04 10.32
C GLN A 66 7.71 -4.67 8.85
N HIS A 67 8.86 -4.55 8.21
CA HIS A 67 8.93 -4.31 6.78
C HIS A 67 8.37 -5.53 6.01
N LEU A 68 7.64 -5.29 4.92
CA LEU A 68 7.01 -6.37 4.12
C LEU A 68 8.03 -7.43 3.68
N VAL A 69 9.20 -7.01 3.18
CA VAL A 69 10.26 -7.94 2.76
C VAL A 69 10.71 -8.82 3.91
N ASP A 70 10.95 -8.24 5.10
CA ASP A 70 11.34 -9.01 6.28
C ASP A 70 10.24 -10.00 6.72
N PHE A 71 8.98 -9.61 6.54
CA PHE A 71 7.83 -10.47 6.82
C PHE A 71 7.72 -11.63 5.82
N LEU A 72 7.90 -11.38 4.52
CA LEU A 72 7.88 -12.42 3.49
C LEU A 72 9.00 -13.43 3.70
N LEU A 73 10.21 -12.97 3.99
CA LEU A 73 11.35 -13.84 4.30
C LEU A 73 11.11 -14.69 5.56
N TYR A 74 10.51 -14.11 6.60
CA TYR A 74 10.13 -14.85 7.81
C TYR A 74 9.14 -15.99 7.51
N ASN A 75 8.29 -15.82 6.48
CA ASN A 75 7.35 -16.84 6.01
C ASN A 75 7.96 -17.75 4.91
N ASN A 76 9.30 -17.80 4.77
CA ASN A 76 10.02 -18.62 3.81
C ASN A 76 9.64 -18.36 2.33
N ILE A 77 9.25 -17.14 1.98
CA ILE A 77 9.02 -16.75 0.59
C ILE A 77 10.35 -16.46 -0.08
N ASP A 78 10.56 -17.06 -1.25
CA ASP A 78 11.80 -16.92 -2.06
C ASP A 78 11.79 -15.58 -2.83
N ILE A 79 12.41 -14.54 -2.25
CA ILE A 79 12.52 -13.23 -2.87
C ILE A 79 13.78 -13.16 -3.70
N GLN A 80 13.65 -13.03 -5.03
CA GLN A 80 14.75 -12.95 -5.98
C GLN A 80 15.34 -11.53 -6.09
N SER A 81 14.47 -10.52 -6.13
CA SER A 81 14.88 -9.12 -6.27
C SER A 81 13.88 -8.18 -5.61
N ILE A 82 14.39 -7.04 -5.14
CA ILE A 82 13.60 -5.92 -4.64
C ILE A 82 13.71 -4.80 -5.66
N PHE A 83 12.59 -4.22 -6.07
CA PHE A 83 12.51 -3.08 -6.95
C PHE A 83 12.17 -1.85 -6.13
N ALA A 84 13.08 -0.89 -6.09
CA ALA A 84 12.97 0.31 -5.26
C ALA A 84 12.57 1.53 -6.10
N PRO A 85 11.49 2.25 -5.74
CA PRO A 85 11.15 3.51 -6.39
C PRO A 85 12.08 4.65 -5.96
N GLU A 86 11.72 5.88 -6.29
CA GLU A 86 12.33 7.10 -5.75
C GLU A 86 12.43 7.02 -4.21
N HIS A 87 13.46 7.58 -3.62
CA HIS A 87 13.88 7.48 -2.20
C HIS A 87 14.48 6.13 -1.78
N GLY A 88 14.53 5.14 -2.67
CA GLY A 88 15.16 3.85 -2.40
C GLY A 88 14.37 2.91 -1.48
N PHE A 89 14.95 1.75 -1.22
CA PHE A 89 14.28 0.67 -0.48
C PHE A 89 14.20 0.93 1.04
N ARG A 90 15.26 1.43 1.65
CA ARG A 90 15.33 1.70 3.10
C ARG A 90 15.23 3.19 3.45
N GLY A 91 14.91 4.07 2.48
CA GLY A 91 14.76 5.50 2.71
C GLY A 91 16.08 6.22 3.00
N THR A 92 17.15 5.78 2.39
CA THR A 92 18.49 6.34 2.54
C THR A 92 18.85 7.40 1.51
N ALA A 93 18.00 7.57 0.48
CA ALA A 93 18.20 8.53 -0.59
C ALA A 93 17.29 9.75 -0.43
N ASP A 94 17.83 10.94 -0.67
CA ASP A 94 17.10 12.20 -0.67
C ASP A 94 16.22 12.34 -1.94
N ALA A 95 15.28 13.30 -1.92
CA ALA A 95 14.41 13.57 -3.05
C ALA A 95 15.25 13.95 -4.29
N GLY A 96 15.01 13.27 -5.42
CA GLY A 96 15.76 13.48 -6.66
C GLY A 96 17.17 12.90 -6.70
N GLU A 97 17.64 12.25 -5.64
CA GLU A 97 18.92 11.57 -5.62
C GLU A 97 18.88 10.31 -6.51
N ASN A 98 19.98 10.07 -7.23
CA ASN A 98 20.09 8.86 -8.05
C ASN A 98 20.23 7.62 -7.18
N VAL A 99 19.16 6.84 -7.09
CA VAL A 99 19.16 5.51 -6.47
C VAL A 99 19.82 4.52 -7.43
N LYS A 100 20.97 3.99 -7.05
CA LYS A 100 21.68 2.95 -7.83
C LYS A 100 21.25 1.56 -7.39
N ASP A 101 21.44 0.59 -8.28
CA ASP A 101 21.33 -0.82 -7.92
C ASP A 101 22.34 -1.15 -6.81
N GLN A 102 21.89 -1.87 -5.81
CA GLN A 102 22.68 -2.23 -4.63
C GLN A 102 22.20 -3.56 -4.05
N VAL A 103 22.88 -4.04 -3.02
CA VAL A 103 22.46 -5.21 -2.24
C VAL A 103 21.96 -4.76 -0.87
N ASP A 104 20.81 -5.23 -0.45
CA ASP A 104 20.31 -4.95 0.90
C ASP A 104 21.24 -5.61 1.94
N SER A 105 21.89 -4.79 2.75
CA SER A 105 22.87 -5.25 3.74
C SER A 105 22.28 -6.19 4.80
N LYS A 106 20.96 -6.13 5.02
CA LYS A 106 20.26 -6.95 6.01
C LYS A 106 19.90 -8.34 5.48
N THR A 107 19.52 -8.43 4.21
CA THR A 107 18.97 -9.66 3.64
C THR A 107 19.85 -10.31 2.57
N GLY A 108 20.82 -9.55 2.03
CA GLY A 108 21.64 -9.98 0.92
C GLY A 108 20.95 -9.97 -0.44
N ILE A 109 19.69 -9.50 -0.52
CA ILE A 109 18.90 -9.48 -1.74
C ILE A 109 19.29 -8.28 -2.61
N GLN A 110 19.34 -8.49 -3.93
CA GLN A 110 19.58 -7.42 -4.88
C GLN A 110 18.44 -6.40 -4.88
N ILE A 111 18.79 -5.13 -4.81
CA ILE A 111 17.88 -4.00 -4.98
C ILE A 111 18.12 -3.38 -6.35
N ILE A 112 17.06 -3.33 -7.14
CA ILE A 112 17.03 -2.74 -8.47
C ILE A 112 16.32 -1.40 -8.38
N SER A 113 16.97 -0.34 -8.84
CA SER A 113 16.38 1.00 -8.83
C SER A 113 15.38 1.17 -9.99
N LEU A 114 14.18 1.65 -9.67
CA LEU A 114 13.17 2.11 -10.63
C LEU A 114 13.08 3.64 -10.67
N HIS A 115 14.19 4.34 -10.39
CA HIS A 115 14.28 5.80 -10.41
C HIS A 115 15.31 6.29 -11.42
N GLY A 116 15.15 7.52 -11.89
CA GLY A 116 16.05 8.13 -12.87
C GLY A 116 15.85 7.60 -14.29
N ILE A 117 16.87 6.99 -14.86
CA ILE A 117 16.86 6.49 -16.26
C ILE A 117 16.08 5.16 -16.36
N ASN A 118 16.15 4.32 -15.33
CA ASN A 118 15.52 2.99 -15.30
C ASN A 118 14.18 3.05 -14.54
N LYS A 119 13.12 3.49 -15.21
CA LYS A 119 11.78 3.61 -14.59
C LYS A 119 10.93 2.34 -14.72
N LYS A 120 11.19 1.55 -15.77
CA LYS A 120 10.51 0.28 -16.08
C LYS A 120 11.48 -0.87 -15.86
N PRO A 121 11.11 -1.95 -15.15
CA PRO A 121 11.93 -3.15 -15.05
C PRO A 121 12.31 -3.68 -16.45
N LYS A 122 13.58 -3.98 -16.66
CA LYS A 122 14.07 -4.60 -17.91
C LYS A 122 13.86 -6.10 -17.87
N VAL A 123 13.78 -6.73 -19.04
CA VAL A 123 13.60 -8.18 -19.18
C VAL A 123 14.66 -8.96 -18.37
N GLU A 124 15.91 -8.51 -18.42
CA GLU A 124 17.03 -9.16 -17.70
C GLU A 124 16.86 -9.07 -16.18
N GLN A 125 16.22 -8.00 -15.69
CA GLN A 125 15.94 -7.78 -14.25
C GLN A 125 14.75 -8.60 -13.75
N LEU A 126 13.90 -9.07 -14.66
CA LEU A 126 12.73 -9.93 -14.38
C LEU A 126 13.07 -11.42 -14.52
N ASN A 127 14.26 -11.77 -14.97
CA ASN A 127 14.63 -13.15 -15.22
C ASN A 127 14.54 -14.00 -13.96
N GLY A 128 13.79 -15.09 -14.06
CA GLY A 128 13.57 -16.03 -12.96
C GLY A 128 12.48 -15.58 -11.97
N ILE A 129 11.83 -14.43 -12.13
CA ILE A 129 10.69 -14.02 -11.33
C ILE A 129 9.43 -14.68 -11.88
N GLU A 130 8.66 -15.33 -11.01
CA GLU A 130 7.43 -16.05 -11.36
C GLU A 130 6.17 -15.28 -10.91
N ILE A 131 6.32 -14.34 -9.99
CA ILE A 131 5.24 -13.47 -9.50
C ILE A 131 5.82 -12.17 -8.94
N MET A 132 5.12 -11.07 -9.16
CA MET A 132 5.50 -9.75 -8.67
C MET A 132 4.55 -9.30 -7.57
N ILE A 133 5.08 -8.75 -6.47
CA ILE A 133 4.31 -8.03 -5.45
C ILE A 133 4.59 -6.54 -5.57
N PHE A 134 3.56 -5.73 -5.48
CA PHE A 134 3.66 -4.28 -5.44
C PHE A 134 3.05 -3.73 -4.14
N ASP A 135 3.83 -3.03 -3.33
CA ASP A 135 3.41 -2.45 -2.04
C ASP A 135 3.91 -1.02 -1.89
N LEU A 136 3.39 -0.12 -2.72
CA LEU A 136 3.60 1.32 -2.61
C LEU A 136 2.24 2.00 -2.47
N GLN A 137 2.16 3.00 -1.57
CA GLN A 137 0.93 3.75 -1.33
C GLN A 137 0.77 4.89 -2.32
N ASP A 138 -0.34 4.94 -3.04
CA ASP A 138 -0.79 6.16 -3.69
C ASP A 138 -1.39 7.10 -2.63
N VAL A 139 -0.98 8.36 -2.66
CA VAL A 139 -1.46 9.40 -1.73
C VAL A 139 -2.39 10.43 -2.40
N GLY A 140 -2.78 10.18 -3.65
CA GLY A 140 -3.75 10.99 -4.39
C GLY A 140 -3.25 12.36 -4.83
N VAL A 141 -1.93 12.54 -4.96
CA VAL A 141 -1.34 13.80 -5.46
C VAL A 141 -0.60 13.59 -6.77
N ARG A 142 -0.80 14.49 -7.74
CA ARG A 142 -0.32 14.34 -9.13
C ARG A 142 1.20 14.25 -9.28
N PHE A 143 1.95 14.88 -8.39
CA PHE A 143 3.41 14.90 -8.43
C PHE A 143 4.05 13.69 -7.75
N PHE A 144 3.27 12.80 -7.12
CA PHE A 144 3.77 11.52 -6.62
C PHE A 144 3.98 10.54 -7.76
N THR A 145 5.15 9.91 -7.79
CA THR A 145 5.60 9.07 -8.92
C THR A 145 5.17 7.61 -8.82
N TYR A 146 4.61 7.18 -7.69
CA TYR A 146 4.35 5.77 -7.43
C TYR A 146 3.26 5.15 -8.30
N LEU A 147 2.26 5.94 -8.72
CA LEU A 147 1.28 5.50 -9.70
C LEU A 147 1.93 5.23 -11.08
N SER A 148 2.89 6.08 -11.48
CA SER A 148 3.68 5.84 -12.68
C SER A 148 4.57 4.61 -12.55
N THR A 149 5.17 4.39 -11.38
CA THR A 149 5.94 3.17 -11.08
C THR A 149 5.06 1.94 -11.21
N LEU A 150 3.83 1.97 -10.66
CA LEU A 150 2.86 0.88 -10.81
C LEU A 150 2.59 0.57 -12.28
N HIS A 151 2.31 1.61 -13.09
CA HIS A 151 2.04 1.44 -14.51
C HIS A 151 3.21 0.76 -15.24
N TYR A 152 4.44 1.22 -15.04
CA TYR A 152 5.62 0.63 -15.67
C TYR A 152 5.90 -0.80 -15.22
N VAL A 153 5.67 -1.11 -13.93
CA VAL A 153 5.83 -2.49 -13.44
C VAL A 153 4.74 -3.40 -14.00
N MET A 154 3.49 -2.95 -14.06
CA MET A 154 2.39 -3.71 -14.69
C MET A 154 2.68 -4.00 -16.17
N GLU A 155 3.14 -3.00 -16.90
CA GLU A 155 3.51 -3.15 -18.33
C GLU A 155 4.65 -4.17 -18.49
N ALA A 156 5.71 -4.06 -17.68
CA ALA A 156 6.83 -5.00 -17.72
C ALA A 156 6.41 -6.42 -17.36
N CYS A 157 5.55 -6.59 -16.36
CA CYS A 157 5.00 -7.89 -15.98
C CYS A 157 4.13 -8.49 -17.09
N ALA A 158 3.25 -7.68 -17.71
CA ALA A 158 2.38 -8.13 -18.80
C ALA A 158 3.18 -8.55 -20.05
N GLU A 159 4.25 -7.83 -20.40
CA GLU A 159 5.13 -8.15 -21.52
C GLU A 159 5.93 -9.47 -21.31
N ASN A 160 6.07 -9.92 -20.06
CA ASN A 160 6.84 -11.10 -19.68
C ASN A 160 5.98 -12.22 -19.05
N ASP A 161 4.65 -12.14 -19.17
CA ASP A 161 3.71 -13.12 -18.62
C ASP A 161 3.86 -13.37 -17.11
N ILE A 162 4.28 -12.36 -16.35
CA ILE A 162 4.47 -12.45 -14.90
C ILE A 162 3.19 -11.96 -14.20
N PRO A 163 2.48 -12.81 -13.44
CA PRO A 163 1.35 -12.38 -12.63
C PRO A 163 1.79 -11.39 -11.55
N MET A 164 0.90 -10.45 -11.21
CA MET A 164 1.19 -9.39 -10.25
C MET A 164 0.11 -9.31 -9.17
N ILE A 165 0.55 -9.16 -7.91
CA ILE A 165 -0.31 -8.88 -6.77
C ILE A 165 -0.06 -7.46 -6.28
N ILE A 166 -1.11 -6.65 -6.21
CA ILE A 166 -1.06 -5.30 -5.66
C ILE A 166 -1.60 -5.35 -4.23
N LEU A 167 -0.74 -5.03 -3.27
CA LEU A 167 -1.11 -4.87 -1.86
C LEU A 167 -1.55 -3.43 -1.64
N ASP A 168 -2.79 -3.14 -2.04
CA ASP A 168 -3.34 -1.79 -2.01
C ASP A 168 -3.32 -1.18 -0.59
N ARG A 169 -3.04 0.12 -0.53
CA ARG A 169 -3.04 0.92 0.69
C ARG A 169 -4.02 2.08 0.56
N PRO A 170 -4.81 2.35 1.60
CA PRO A 170 -5.80 3.44 1.55
C PRO A 170 -5.15 4.77 1.16
N ASN A 171 -5.73 5.44 0.16
CA ASN A 171 -5.33 6.79 -0.21
C ASN A 171 -5.83 7.77 0.88
N PRO A 172 -4.94 8.52 1.57
CA PRO A 172 -5.34 9.45 2.63
C PRO A 172 -6.15 10.64 2.12
N ASN A 173 -6.08 10.95 0.83
CA ASN A 173 -6.76 12.08 0.19
C ASN A 173 -8.01 11.66 -0.62
N LEU A 174 -8.54 10.46 -0.40
CA LEU A 174 -9.66 9.91 -1.17
C LEU A 174 -10.94 10.74 -1.09
N ASN A 175 -11.13 11.50 -0.01
CA ASN A 175 -12.41 12.14 0.31
C ASN A 175 -12.62 13.48 -0.39
N TYR A 176 -11.65 13.99 -1.15
CA TYR A 176 -11.77 15.27 -1.85
C TYR A 176 -10.96 15.27 -3.15
N VAL A 177 -11.38 16.16 -4.05
CA VAL A 177 -10.64 16.49 -5.29
C VAL A 177 -10.41 17.99 -5.26
N ASP A 178 -9.16 18.40 -5.39
CA ASP A 178 -8.74 19.80 -5.36
C ASP A 178 -7.67 20.10 -6.40
N GLY A 179 -7.39 21.38 -6.59
CA GLY A 179 -6.39 21.89 -7.52
C GLY A 179 -6.91 22.13 -8.95
N PRO A 180 -6.16 22.90 -9.74
CA PRO A 180 -6.54 23.27 -11.09
C PRO A 180 -6.50 22.07 -12.04
N VAL A 181 -7.26 22.17 -13.12
CA VAL A 181 -7.10 21.26 -14.26
C VAL A 181 -5.71 21.47 -14.86
N MET A 182 -5.03 20.36 -15.20
CA MET A 182 -3.72 20.42 -15.84
C MET A 182 -3.85 21.02 -17.25
N GLU A 183 -3.11 22.09 -17.50
CA GLU A 183 -2.99 22.71 -18.82
C GLU A 183 -1.61 22.36 -19.39
N LEU A 184 -1.56 21.66 -20.53
CA LEU A 184 -0.32 21.22 -21.15
C LEU A 184 0.61 22.37 -21.53
N SER A 185 0.07 23.56 -21.81
CA SER A 185 0.84 24.79 -22.09
C SER A 185 1.72 25.23 -20.91
N LEU A 186 1.40 24.80 -19.68
CA LEU A 186 2.15 25.17 -18.47
C LEU A 186 3.19 24.13 -18.05
N ILE A 187 3.30 23.00 -18.74
CA ILE A 187 4.26 21.94 -18.41
C ILE A 187 5.72 22.33 -18.68
N HIS A 188 5.95 23.32 -19.54
CA HIS A 188 7.27 23.75 -19.98
C HIS A 188 7.77 25.04 -19.32
N ILE A 189 7.26 25.37 -18.18
CA ILE A 189 7.74 26.52 -17.39
C ILE A 189 9.00 26.13 -16.63
#